data_bd75bd5ca33d11906d1fa245670c8b43
#
_entry.id   bd75bd5ca33d11906d1fa245670c8b43
#
_cell.length_a   1.000
_cell.length_b   1.000
_cell.length_c   1.000
_cell.angle_alpha   90.00
_cell.angle_beta   90.00
_cell.angle_gamma   90.00
#
_symmetry.space_group_name_H-M   'P 1'
#
loop_
_entity.id
_entity.type
_entity.pdbx_description
1 polymer ?
#
loop_
_entity_poly.entity_id
_entity_poly.type
_entity_poly.pdbx_seq_one_letter_code
_entity_poly.pdbx_strand_id
1 'polypeptide(L)'
;MHRFSATTESEALVAADRAVIWAALTDPVVLTALTPLLRHIEVHDDVWRWELTSFPVLGLAVDAKFTERMRFTPGRRIDFGHEPAKGVVEHAGADGWYALGKVPGGTHLAINLTLHVELPLSRLAAPAVERVMRVAMDRTGGAFGHNLERHLGLK
;
A
#
# COMPACT_ATOMS: atom_id res chain seq x y z
N MET A 1 -20.63 11.76 -5.80
CA MET A 1 -19.28 11.55 -5.24
C MET A 1 -18.21 11.92 -6.26
N HIS A 2 -17.10 12.41 -5.78
CA HIS A 2 -15.92 12.67 -6.61
C HIS A 2 -14.75 11.82 -6.16
N ARG A 3 -13.88 11.49 -7.09
CA ARG A 3 -12.67 10.73 -6.83
C ARG A 3 -11.52 11.67 -6.52
N PHE A 4 -10.80 11.35 -5.46
CA PHE A 4 -9.58 12.06 -5.04
C PHE A 4 -8.45 11.03 -5.01
N SER A 5 -7.26 11.43 -5.44
CA SER A 5 -6.12 10.52 -5.45
C SER A 5 -4.84 11.21 -5.02
N ALA A 6 -3.92 10.43 -4.48
CA ALA A 6 -2.58 10.89 -4.13
C ALA A 6 -1.59 9.78 -4.45
N THR A 7 -0.40 10.18 -4.88
CA THR A 7 0.70 9.25 -5.21
C THR A 7 1.88 9.56 -4.32
N THR A 8 2.50 8.50 -3.79
CA THR A 8 3.77 8.59 -3.08
C THR A 8 4.80 7.68 -3.73
N GLU A 9 6.04 8.12 -3.71
CA GLU A 9 7.18 7.34 -4.16
C GLU A 9 8.22 7.32 -3.05
N SER A 10 8.81 6.16 -2.81
CA SER A 10 9.87 6.01 -1.82
C SER A 10 10.90 5.01 -2.28
N GLU A 11 12.13 5.19 -1.80
CA GLU A 11 13.27 4.31 -2.05
C GLU A 11 14.03 4.11 -0.75
N ALA A 12 14.56 2.93 -0.57
CA ALA A 12 15.41 2.62 0.56
C ALA A 12 16.45 1.57 0.21
N LEU A 13 17.60 1.65 0.87
CA LEU A 13 18.59 0.60 0.87
C LEU A 13 18.34 -0.23 2.13
N VAL A 14 18.02 -1.50 1.94
CA VAL A 14 17.72 -2.43 3.03
C VAL A 14 18.87 -3.43 3.14
N ALA A 15 19.50 -3.50 4.32
CA ALA A 15 20.66 -4.36 4.54
C ALA A 15 20.23 -5.82 4.77
N ALA A 16 19.52 -6.38 3.81
CA ALA A 16 19.03 -7.75 3.83
C ALA A 16 18.96 -8.32 2.41
N ASP A 17 19.01 -9.63 2.30
CA ASP A 17 18.87 -10.30 1.02
C ASP A 17 17.50 -10.06 0.40
N ARG A 18 17.49 -9.94 -0.91
CA ARG A 18 16.26 -9.75 -1.68
C ARG A 18 15.23 -10.85 -1.40
N ALA A 19 15.67 -12.09 -1.20
CA ALA A 19 14.77 -13.20 -0.93
C ALA A 19 13.99 -13.05 0.38
N VAL A 20 14.61 -12.53 1.45
CA VAL A 20 13.90 -12.36 2.73
C VAL A 20 12.94 -11.17 2.70
N ILE A 21 13.27 -10.14 1.94
CA ILE A 21 12.37 -9.00 1.72
C ILE A 21 11.18 -9.45 0.88
N TRP A 22 11.43 -10.20 -0.18
CA TRP A 22 10.39 -10.78 -1.03
C TRP A 22 9.40 -11.64 -0.22
N ALA A 23 9.94 -12.51 0.65
CA ALA A 23 9.10 -13.34 1.51
C ALA A 23 8.17 -12.52 2.40
N ALA A 24 8.66 -11.41 2.96
CA ALA A 24 7.84 -10.51 3.77
C ALA A 24 6.75 -9.81 2.94
N LEU A 25 7.11 -9.30 1.77
CA LEU A 25 6.18 -8.54 0.91
C LEU A 25 5.12 -9.41 0.24
N THR A 26 5.35 -10.72 0.15
CA THR A 26 4.41 -11.66 -0.45
C THR A 26 3.62 -12.48 0.57
N ASP A 27 3.83 -12.23 1.85
CA ASP A 27 3.12 -12.88 2.94
C ASP A 27 2.04 -11.95 3.50
N PRO A 28 0.75 -12.24 3.27
CA PRO A 28 -0.34 -11.38 3.73
C PRO A 28 -0.38 -11.17 5.25
N VAL A 29 0.00 -12.19 6.02
CA VAL A 29 0.02 -12.12 7.49
C VAL A 29 1.12 -11.16 7.95
N VAL A 30 2.31 -11.29 7.36
CA VAL A 30 3.44 -10.41 7.66
C VAL A 30 3.11 -8.96 7.26
N LEU A 31 2.62 -8.76 6.04
CA LEU A 31 2.21 -7.42 5.57
C LEU A 31 1.21 -6.75 6.52
N THR A 32 0.23 -7.51 6.98
CA THR A 32 -0.77 -6.98 7.92
C THR A 32 -0.11 -6.56 9.23
N ALA A 33 0.83 -7.35 9.74
CA ALA A 33 1.56 -7.01 10.97
C ALA A 33 2.46 -5.79 10.82
N LEU A 34 3.03 -5.57 9.63
CA LEU A 34 3.99 -4.49 9.38
C LEU A 34 3.33 -3.16 8.98
N THR A 35 2.09 -3.20 8.50
CA THR A 35 1.43 -2.04 7.91
C THR A 35 0.40 -1.45 8.86
N PRO A 36 0.64 -0.23 9.39
CA PRO A 36 -0.39 0.44 10.21
C PRO A 36 -1.68 0.62 9.43
N LEU A 37 -2.79 0.60 10.15
CA LEU A 37 -4.15 0.72 9.62
C LEU A 37 -4.65 -0.51 8.86
N LEU A 38 -3.78 -1.40 8.42
CA LEU A 38 -4.18 -2.62 7.74
C LEU A 38 -4.65 -3.65 8.77
N ARG A 39 -5.89 -4.11 8.63
CA ARG A 39 -6.52 -5.06 9.54
C ARG A 39 -6.44 -6.49 9.03
N HIS A 40 -6.63 -6.68 7.73
CA HIS A 40 -6.73 -8.01 7.15
C HIS A 40 -6.51 -7.96 5.64
N ILE A 41 -5.94 -9.03 5.10
CA ILE A 41 -5.84 -9.28 3.66
C ILE A 41 -6.46 -10.65 3.40
N GLU A 42 -7.51 -10.67 2.58
CA GLU A 42 -8.11 -11.91 2.11
C GLU A 42 -7.52 -12.24 0.73
N VAL A 43 -7.00 -13.45 0.58
CA VAL A 43 -6.29 -13.86 -0.63
C VAL A 43 -7.07 -14.93 -1.36
N HIS A 44 -7.34 -14.68 -2.64
CA HIS A 44 -7.92 -15.65 -3.58
C HIS A 44 -7.04 -15.66 -4.83
N ASP A 45 -6.07 -16.57 -4.88
CA ASP A 45 -5.04 -16.62 -5.93
C ASP A 45 -4.30 -15.29 -6.03
N ASP A 46 -4.36 -14.63 -7.19
CA ASP A 46 -3.71 -13.34 -7.42
C ASP A 46 -4.60 -12.14 -7.07
N VAL A 47 -5.77 -12.38 -6.53
CA VAL A 47 -6.70 -11.33 -6.13
C VAL A 47 -6.66 -11.19 -4.62
N TRP A 48 -6.23 -10.01 -4.16
CA TRP A 48 -6.07 -9.71 -2.74
C TRP A 48 -7.06 -8.62 -2.35
N ARG A 49 -7.87 -8.90 -1.33
CA ARG A 49 -8.79 -7.93 -0.77
C ARG A 49 -8.21 -7.36 0.51
N TRP A 50 -8.01 -6.06 0.51
CA TRP A 50 -7.42 -5.33 1.61
C TRP A 50 -8.50 -4.67 2.46
N GLU A 51 -8.42 -4.85 3.76
CA GLU A 51 -9.31 -4.19 4.72
C GLU A 51 -8.47 -3.33 5.66
N LEU A 52 -8.68 -2.02 5.59
CA LEU A 52 -8.02 -1.07 6.46
C LEU A 52 -8.98 -0.56 7.52
N THR A 53 -8.43 -0.09 8.64
CA THR A 53 -9.19 0.66 9.63
C THR A 53 -9.73 1.92 8.99
N SER A 54 -10.96 2.31 9.26
CA SER A 54 -11.46 3.57 8.76
C SER A 54 -10.65 4.73 9.35
N PHE A 55 -10.42 5.76 8.54
CA PHE A 55 -9.67 6.94 8.96
C PHE A 55 -10.41 8.20 8.53
N PRO A 56 -10.25 9.31 9.26
CA PRO A 56 -10.96 10.54 8.93
C PRO A 56 -10.26 11.33 7.81
N VAL A 57 -11.06 11.81 6.87
CA VAL A 57 -10.62 12.79 5.86
C VAL A 57 -11.61 13.94 5.92
N LEU A 58 -11.15 15.10 6.38
CA LEU A 58 -11.99 16.33 6.53
C LEU A 58 -13.31 16.04 7.27
N GLY A 59 -13.23 15.27 8.36
CA GLY A 59 -14.40 14.94 9.19
C GLY A 59 -15.26 13.79 8.68
N LEU A 60 -14.92 13.20 7.54
CA LEU A 60 -15.62 12.05 6.99
C LEU A 60 -14.83 10.78 7.27
N ALA A 61 -15.51 9.73 7.73
CA ALA A 61 -14.89 8.42 7.88
C ALA A 61 -14.75 7.76 6.51
N VAL A 62 -13.53 7.37 6.15
CA VAL A 62 -13.26 6.65 4.92
C VAL A 62 -13.20 5.17 5.23
N ASP A 63 -14.11 4.40 4.64
CA ASP A 63 -14.10 2.94 4.72
C ASP A 63 -13.22 2.42 3.58
N ALA A 64 -12.00 2.03 3.93
CA ALA A 64 -11.00 1.61 2.95
C ALA A 64 -10.95 0.09 2.84
N LYS A 65 -11.88 -0.45 2.08
CA LYS A 65 -11.87 -1.85 1.62
C LYS A 65 -11.75 -1.85 0.11
N PHE A 66 -10.76 -2.56 -0.40
CA PHE A 66 -10.58 -2.61 -1.84
C PHE A 66 -9.90 -3.91 -2.27
N THR A 67 -10.14 -4.27 -3.50
CA THR A 67 -9.62 -5.49 -4.12
C THR A 67 -8.58 -5.15 -5.15
N GLU A 68 -7.46 -5.87 -5.13
CA GLU A 68 -6.36 -5.67 -6.05
C GLU A 68 -6.03 -6.96 -6.80
N ARG A 69 -5.70 -6.79 -8.07
CA ARG A 69 -5.02 -7.83 -8.85
C ARG A 69 -3.53 -7.70 -8.61
N MET A 70 -2.93 -8.78 -8.11
CA MET A 70 -1.48 -8.83 -7.86
C MET A 70 -0.79 -9.53 -9.03
N ARG A 71 0.36 -9.00 -9.43
CA ARG A 71 1.22 -9.61 -10.44
C ARG A 71 2.63 -9.71 -9.88
N PHE A 72 3.11 -10.94 -9.77
CA PHE A 72 4.42 -11.22 -9.19
C PHE A 72 5.45 -11.56 -10.26
N THR A 73 6.54 -10.79 -10.29
CA THR A 73 7.77 -11.17 -11.00
C THR A 73 8.73 -11.67 -9.92
N PRO A 74 8.88 -12.98 -9.75
CA PRO A 74 9.54 -13.56 -8.58
C PRO A 74 10.87 -12.92 -8.20
N GLY A 75 10.96 -12.48 -6.95
CA GLY A 75 12.12 -11.85 -6.36
C GLY A 75 12.43 -10.45 -6.85
N ARG A 76 11.69 -9.88 -7.81
CA ARG A 76 12.06 -8.62 -8.47
C ARG A 76 11.02 -7.54 -8.36
N ARG A 77 9.75 -7.89 -8.58
CA ARG A 77 8.72 -6.87 -8.71
C ARG A 77 7.34 -7.40 -8.33
N ILE A 78 6.56 -6.57 -7.68
CA ILE A 78 5.15 -6.80 -7.42
C ILE A 78 4.39 -5.62 -8.00
N ASP A 79 3.52 -5.87 -8.97
CA ASP A 79 2.60 -4.87 -9.49
C ASP A 79 1.21 -5.15 -8.92
N PHE A 80 0.49 -4.10 -8.56
CA PHE A 80 -0.87 -4.25 -8.07
C PHE A 80 -1.77 -3.17 -8.64
N GLY A 81 -3.00 -3.56 -8.96
CA GLY A 81 -3.97 -2.65 -9.54
C GLY A 81 -5.37 -2.90 -8.99
N HIS A 82 -6.12 -1.82 -8.81
CA HIS A 82 -7.48 -1.90 -8.31
C HIS A 82 -8.39 -2.64 -9.29
N GLU A 83 -8.96 -3.74 -8.84
CA GLU A 83 -9.82 -4.59 -9.66
C GLU A 83 -10.95 -5.16 -8.81
N PRO A 84 -12.04 -4.40 -8.59
CA PRO A 84 -13.19 -4.90 -7.84
C PRO A 84 -13.82 -6.08 -8.55
N ALA A 85 -14.44 -6.96 -7.78
CA ALA A 85 -15.21 -8.07 -8.33
C ALA A 85 -16.36 -7.54 -9.18
N LYS A 86 -16.75 -8.31 -10.20
CA LYS A 86 -17.84 -7.93 -11.09
C LYS A 86 -19.11 -7.62 -10.30
N GLY A 87 -19.69 -6.44 -10.55
CA GLY A 87 -20.91 -5.99 -9.87
C GLY A 87 -20.69 -5.42 -8.46
N VAL A 88 -19.46 -5.38 -7.99
CA VAL A 88 -19.10 -4.80 -6.68
C VAL A 88 -18.56 -3.40 -6.88
N VAL A 89 -19.09 -2.43 -6.12
CA VAL A 89 -18.61 -1.05 -6.11
C VAL A 89 -17.72 -0.87 -4.89
N GLU A 90 -16.50 -0.40 -5.13
CA GLU A 90 -15.54 -0.06 -4.07
C GLU A 90 -15.19 1.42 -4.18
N HIS A 91 -15.30 2.14 -3.07
CA HIS A 91 -15.07 3.59 -3.01
C HIS A 91 -13.64 3.97 -2.66
N ALA A 92 -12.75 3.00 -2.63
CA ALA A 92 -11.32 3.18 -2.45
C ALA A 92 -10.59 2.17 -3.30
N GLY A 93 -9.34 2.46 -3.61
CA GLY A 93 -8.49 1.53 -4.34
C GLY A 93 -7.04 1.99 -4.34
N ALA A 94 -6.17 1.09 -4.72
CA ALA A 94 -4.74 1.37 -4.82
C ALA A 94 -4.16 0.74 -6.07
N ASP A 95 -3.20 1.44 -6.66
CA ASP A 95 -2.42 0.99 -7.80
C ASP A 95 -0.95 1.30 -7.52
N GLY A 96 -0.06 0.46 -7.96
CA GLY A 96 1.36 0.72 -7.79
C GLY A 96 2.22 -0.50 -7.97
N TRP A 97 3.43 -0.42 -7.40
CA TRP A 97 4.40 -1.49 -7.51
C TRP A 97 5.47 -1.40 -6.43
N TYR A 98 6.06 -2.56 -6.14
CA TYR A 98 7.31 -2.69 -5.40
C TYR A 98 8.37 -3.22 -6.38
N ALA A 99 9.56 -2.65 -6.36
CA ALA A 99 10.69 -3.14 -7.14
C ALA A 99 11.87 -3.40 -6.22
N LEU A 100 12.46 -4.59 -6.35
CA LEU A 100 13.58 -5.04 -5.56
C LEU A 100 14.79 -5.26 -6.47
N GLY A 101 15.87 -4.52 -6.20
CA GLY A 101 17.12 -4.64 -6.94
C GLY A 101 18.26 -5.04 -6.02
N LYS A 102 19.03 -6.05 -6.43
CA LYS A 102 20.20 -6.49 -5.68
C LYS A 102 21.31 -5.44 -5.80
N VAL A 103 21.84 -5.00 -4.65
CA VAL A 103 22.93 -4.01 -4.60
C VAL A 103 24.01 -4.48 -3.63
N PRO A 104 25.22 -3.91 -3.68
CA PRO A 104 26.24 -4.21 -2.68
C PRO A 104 25.72 -3.90 -1.26
N GLY A 105 25.81 -4.89 -0.37
CA GLY A 105 25.37 -4.75 1.02
C GLY A 105 23.88 -4.95 1.27
N GLY A 106 23.08 -5.28 0.26
CA GLY A 106 21.66 -5.53 0.48
C GLY A 106 20.78 -5.42 -0.75
N THR A 107 19.65 -4.76 -0.57
CA THR A 107 18.63 -4.61 -1.59
C THR A 107 18.17 -3.16 -1.70
N HIS A 108 18.03 -2.67 -2.92
CA HIS A 108 17.34 -1.42 -3.20
C HIS A 108 15.85 -1.73 -3.35
N LEU A 109 15.05 -1.17 -2.46
CA LEU A 109 13.60 -1.31 -2.47
C LEU A 109 12.97 0.02 -2.90
N ALA A 110 12.24 0.01 -3.99
CA ALA A 110 11.48 1.15 -4.48
C ALA A 110 9.99 0.84 -4.41
N ILE A 111 9.21 1.80 -3.99
CA ILE A 111 7.75 1.66 -3.84
C ILE A 111 7.08 2.85 -4.52
N ASN A 112 6.10 2.56 -5.36
CA ASN A 112 5.22 3.55 -5.94
C ASN A 112 3.79 3.17 -5.55
N LEU A 113 3.06 4.10 -4.97
CA LEU A 113 1.69 3.87 -4.51
C LEU A 113 0.81 5.04 -4.89
N THR A 114 -0.26 4.76 -5.61
CA THR A 114 -1.36 5.69 -5.84
C THR A 114 -2.59 5.16 -5.12
N LEU A 115 -3.09 5.94 -4.18
CA LEU A 115 -4.33 5.64 -3.47
C LEU A 115 -5.42 6.56 -4.00
N HIS A 116 -6.63 6.03 -4.23
CA HIS A 116 -7.77 6.85 -4.55
C HIS A 116 -8.94 6.53 -3.61
N VAL A 117 -9.76 7.56 -3.36
CA VAL A 117 -10.97 7.46 -2.56
C VAL A 117 -12.08 8.27 -3.21
N GLU A 118 -13.30 7.83 -3.04
CA GLU A 118 -14.48 8.56 -3.47
C GLU A 118 -15.18 9.16 -2.26
N LEU A 119 -15.39 10.45 -2.28
CA LEU A 119 -15.97 11.20 -1.16
C LEU A 119 -17.09 12.13 -1.64
N PRO A 120 -18.11 12.37 -0.81
CA PRO A 120 -19.18 13.31 -1.11
C PRO A 120 -18.74 14.77 -0.87
N LEU A 121 -17.65 15.17 -1.50
CA LEU A 121 -17.06 16.49 -1.42
C LEU A 121 -16.95 17.11 -2.81
N SER A 122 -17.00 18.44 -2.88
CA SER A 122 -16.73 19.16 -4.11
C SER A 122 -15.29 18.93 -4.59
N ARG A 123 -15.08 18.97 -5.90
CA ARG A 123 -13.74 18.92 -6.50
C ARG A 123 -12.85 20.06 -6.02
N LEU A 124 -13.44 21.15 -5.57
CA LEU A 124 -12.68 22.27 -4.98
C LEU A 124 -11.96 21.88 -3.69
N ALA A 125 -12.39 20.79 -3.05
CA ALA A 125 -11.72 20.25 -1.86
C ALA A 125 -10.47 19.41 -2.19
N ALA A 126 -10.19 19.15 -3.48
CA ALA A 126 -9.09 18.26 -3.88
C ALA A 126 -7.75 18.60 -3.25
N PRO A 127 -7.26 19.84 -3.21
CA PRO A 127 -5.98 20.13 -2.58
C PRO A 127 -5.93 19.74 -1.10
N ALA A 128 -7.00 19.99 -0.36
CA ALA A 128 -7.08 19.65 1.06
C ALA A 128 -7.16 18.12 1.28
N VAL A 129 -7.97 17.43 0.49
CA VAL A 129 -8.11 15.97 0.56
C VAL A 129 -6.78 15.28 0.22
N GLU A 130 -6.16 15.68 -0.87
CA GLU A 130 -4.89 15.11 -1.32
C GLU A 130 -3.78 15.30 -0.29
N ARG A 131 -3.75 16.46 0.35
CA ARG A 131 -2.77 16.73 1.42
C ARG A 131 -2.95 15.80 2.60
N VAL A 132 -4.19 15.60 3.06
CA VAL A 132 -4.50 14.66 4.15
C VAL A 132 -4.11 13.24 3.76
N MET A 133 -4.42 12.83 2.54
CA MET A 133 -4.05 11.52 2.02
C MET A 133 -2.53 11.32 2.01
N ARG A 134 -1.78 12.28 1.49
CA ARG A 134 -0.31 12.19 1.43
C ARG A 134 0.31 12.09 2.81
N VAL A 135 -0.15 12.88 3.76
CA VAL A 135 0.36 12.82 5.13
C VAL A 135 0.12 11.44 5.73
N ALA A 136 -1.07 10.88 5.55
CA ALA A 136 -1.39 9.54 6.04
C ALA A 136 -0.55 8.46 5.34
N MET A 137 -0.36 8.57 4.03
CA MET A 137 0.43 7.63 3.24
C MET A 137 1.92 7.69 3.62
N ASP A 138 2.47 8.88 3.82
CA ASP A 138 3.86 9.04 4.23
C ASP A 138 4.11 8.47 5.64
N ARG A 139 3.20 8.71 6.56
CA ARG A 139 3.30 8.15 7.92
C ARG A 139 3.21 6.62 7.91
N THR A 140 2.27 6.09 7.17
CA THR A 140 2.09 4.64 7.04
C THR A 140 3.29 4.00 6.37
N GLY A 141 3.80 4.60 5.30
CA GLY A 141 4.98 4.14 4.59
C GLY A 141 6.25 4.17 5.44
N GLY A 142 6.43 5.26 6.21
CA GLY A 142 7.57 5.37 7.14
C GLY A 142 7.52 4.33 8.24
N ALA A 143 6.35 4.12 8.83
CA ALA A 143 6.15 3.10 9.86
C ALA A 143 6.32 1.69 9.30
N PHE A 144 5.83 1.44 8.09
CA PHE A 144 6.04 0.16 7.39
C PHE A 144 7.52 -0.13 7.20
N GLY A 145 8.29 0.83 6.71
CA GLY A 145 9.73 0.68 6.50
C GLY A 145 10.47 0.36 7.80
N HIS A 146 10.16 1.08 8.86
CA HIS A 146 10.73 0.83 10.17
C HIS A 146 10.35 -0.56 10.71
N ASN A 147 9.09 -0.94 10.58
CA ASN A 147 8.61 -2.25 11.02
C ASN A 147 9.23 -3.39 10.20
N LEU A 148 9.42 -3.18 8.91
CA LEU A 148 10.10 -4.16 8.04
C LEU A 148 11.54 -4.38 8.51
N GLU A 149 12.29 -3.31 8.76
CA GLU A 149 13.66 -3.43 9.27
C GLU A 149 13.71 -4.19 10.59
N ARG A 150 12.79 -3.92 11.51
CA ARG A 150 12.70 -4.66 12.76
C ARG A 150 12.34 -6.12 12.56
N HIS A 151 11.42 -6.41 11.66
CA HIS A 151 11.05 -7.79 11.31
C HIS A 151 12.22 -8.58 10.75
N LEU A 152 13.08 -7.91 9.97
CA LEU A 152 14.28 -8.51 9.40
C LEU A 152 15.46 -8.56 10.37
N GLY A 153 15.30 -8.06 11.58
CA GLY A 153 16.34 -8.07 12.60
C GLY A 153 17.43 -7.02 12.41
N LEU A 154 17.14 -5.95 11.66
CA LEU A 154 18.10 -4.88 11.37
C LEU A 154 18.15 -3.78 12.42
N LYS A 155 17.14 -3.70 13.26
CA LYS A 155 17.03 -2.72 14.35
C LYS A 155 16.36 -3.30 15.57
#